data_151537f82cebdbeedc83d979fc6c5566
#
_entry.id   151537f82cebdbeedc83d979fc6c5566
#
_cell.length_a   1.000
_cell.length_b   1.000
_cell.length_c   1.000
_cell.angle_alpha   90.00
_cell.angle_beta   90.00
_cell.angle_gamma   90.00
#
_symmetry.space_group_name_H-M   'P 1'
#
loop_
_entity.id
_entity.type
_entity.pdbx_description
1 polymer ?
#
loop_
_entity_poly.entity_id
_entity_poly.type
_entity_poly.pdbx_seq_one_letter_code
_entity_poly.pdbx_strand_id
1 'polypeptide(L)'
;FTFMTYRKPPFLLRKWQRLQMRYYAYRNPEKLVRIRYRQRFGTDPDLENPRTFNEKVLWMMLHADTTRWSQLADKYRVREYVEQCGLGWMLNELYGVWESAEEIDFSGRGNLPDTFVLKTNNGYGQVIIVNDRQKADIRSIRRTLNHTLRKKFGRMTAEHHYFGIKPRIIAERLLP
;
A
#
# COMPACT_ATOMS: atom_id res chain seq x y z
N PHE A 1 33.94 12.20 12.28
CA PHE A 1 32.58 11.62 12.07
C PHE A 1 32.45 10.38 12.94
N THR A 2 31.81 10.52 14.13
CA THR A 2 31.59 9.41 15.04
C THR A 2 30.34 8.66 14.56
N PHE A 3 30.52 7.45 14.05
CA PHE A 3 29.42 6.52 13.76
C PHE A 3 28.75 6.14 15.08
N MET A 4 27.60 6.75 15.40
CA MET A 4 26.74 6.25 16.47
C MET A 4 26.25 4.87 16.07
N THR A 5 26.81 3.83 16.68
CA THR A 5 26.31 2.45 16.58
C THR A 5 24.93 2.39 17.21
N TYR A 6 23.90 2.36 16.38
CA TYR A 6 22.50 2.25 16.80
C TYR A 6 22.27 0.86 17.42
N ARG A 7 22.43 0.74 18.72
CA ARG A 7 22.10 -0.49 19.46
C ARG A 7 20.59 -0.69 19.40
N LYS A 8 20.14 -1.75 18.73
CA LYS A 8 18.71 -2.10 18.70
C LYS A 8 18.21 -2.28 20.14
N PRO A 9 17.09 -1.69 20.51
CA PRO A 9 16.56 -1.82 21.87
C PRO A 9 16.21 -3.28 22.19
N PRO A 10 16.19 -3.67 23.49
CA PRO A 10 15.87 -5.01 23.95
C PRO A 10 14.56 -5.54 23.36
N PHE A 11 14.44 -6.85 23.17
CA PHE A 11 13.27 -7.48 22.53
C PHE A 11 11.93 -7.10 23.19
N LEU A 12 11.86 -7.09 24.50
CA LEU A 12 10.65 -6.72 25.26
C LEU A 12 10.26 -5.27 25.03
N LEU A 13 11.24 -4.36 25.01
CA LEU A 13 11.00 -2.93 24.74
C LEU A 13 10.47 -2.71 23.31
N ARG A 14 11.01 -3.44 22.32
CA ARG A 14 10.50 -3.40 20.94
C ARG A 14 9.06 -3.91 20.84
N LYS A 15 8.73 -4.98 21.56
CA LYS A 15 7.37 -5.53 21.60
C LYS A 15 6.40 -4.51 22.21
N TRP A 16 6.77 -3.90 23.32
CA TRP A 16 5.98 -2.86 23.98
C TRP A 16 5.78 -1.63 23.07
N GLN A 17 6.84 -1.13 22.46
CA GLN A 17 6.77 -0.02 21.49
C GLN A 17 5.83 -0.34 20.32
N ARG A 18 5.86 -1.56 19.78
CA ARG A 18 4.93 -1.98 18.72
C ARG A 18 3.47 -1.97 19.18
N LEU A 19 3.20 -2.44 20.38
CA LEU A 19 1.85 -2.42 20.96
C LEU A 19 1.37 -0.99 21.16
N GLN A 20 2.22 -0.11 21.69
CA GLN A 20 1.93 1.30 21.88
C GLN A 20 1.64 2.01 20.54
N MET A 21 2.45 1.77 19.50
CA MET A 21 2.22 2.33 18.17
C MET A 21 0.91 1.81 17.56
N ARG A 22 0.57 0.52 17.77
CA ARG A 22 -0.73 -0.03 17.35
C ARG A 22 -1.89 0.64 18.08
N TYR A 23 -1.77 0.88 19.38
CA TYR A 23 -2.77 1.60 20.14
C TYR A 23 -2.99 3.01 19.59
N TYR A 24 -1.90 3.78 19.34
CA TYR A 24 -2.03 5.11 18.75
C TYR A 24 -2.59 5.08 17.33
N ALA A 25 -2.28 4.09 16.53
CA ALA A 25 -2.85 3.91 15.19
C ALA A 25 -4.39 3.79 15.18
N TYR A 26 -4.97 3.37 16.31
CA TYR A 26 -6.43 3.26 16.46
C TYR A 26 -7.06 4.44 17.19
N ARG A 27 -6.39 4.95 18.22
CA ARG A 27 -7.00 5.87 19.20
C ARG A 27 -6.51 7.30 19.07
N ASN A 28 -5.32 7.49 18.52
CA ASN A 28 -4.72 8.81 18.35
C ASN A 28 -3.75 8.83 17.17
N PRO A 29 -4.27 8.89 15.91
CA PRO A 29 -3.46 8.91 14.71
C PRO A 29 -2.47 10.08 14.68
N GLU A 30 -2.83 11.24 15.19
CA GLU A 30 -1.95 12.40 15.28
C GLU A 30 -0.71 12.11 16.14
N LYS A 31 -0.89 11.51 17.30
CA LYS A 31 0.24 11.11 18.16
C LYS A 31 1.15 10.09 17.47
N LEU A 32 0.58 9.15 16.70
CA LEU A 32 1.36 8.23 15.88
C LEU A 32 2.22 8.98 14.87
N VAL A 33 1.62 9.92 14.15
CA VAL A 33 2.30 10.74 13.14
C VAL A 33 3.42 11.56 13.75
N ARG A 34 3.18 12.25 14.87
CA ARG A 34 4.19 13.05 15.60
C ARG A 34 5.39 12.18 16.02
N ILE A 35 5.14 10.99 16.60
CA ILE A 35 6.21 10.07 17.00
C ILE A 35 7.04 9.64 15.78
N ARG A 36 6.40 9.28 14.67
CA ARG A 36 7.11 8.85 13.45
C ARG A 36 7.91 9.98 12.81
N TYR A 37 7.34 11.17 12.78
CA TYR A 37 8.03 12.37 12.27
C TYR A 37 9.30 12.63 13.10
N ARG A 38 9.17 12.66 14.44
CA ARG A 38 10.32 12.84 15.34
C ARG A 38 11.39 11.76 15.16
N GLN A 39 10.98 10.49 14.97
CA GLN A 39 11.92 9.40 14.70
C GLN A 39 12.68 9.58 13.37
N ARG A 40 12.06 10.23 12.39
CA ARG A 40 12.64 10.42 11.05
C ARG A 40 13.48 11.69 10.95
N PHE A 41 13.02 12.78 11.55
CA PHE A 41 13.58 14.13 11.36
C PHE A 41 14.24 14.70 12.63
N GLY A 42 14.13 14.05 13.78
CA GLY A 42 14.71 14.50 15.04
C GLY A 42 13.92 15.59 15.76
N THR A 43 12.88 16.16 15.14
CA THR A 43 12.03 17.24 15.66
C THR A 43 10.56 16.87 15.58
N ASP A 44 9.70 17.54 16.33
CA ASP A 44 8.26 17.42 16.16
C ASP A 44 7.76 18.20 14.94
N PRO A 45 6.71 17.69 14.24
CA PRO A 45 6.06 18.47 13.20
C PRO A 45 5.23 19.62 13.80
N ASP A 46 5.25 20.77 13.16
CA ASP A 46 4.27 21.83 13.44
C ASP A 46 2.98 21.53 12.64
N LEU A 47 2.02 20.89 13.29
CA LEU A 47 0.72 20.57 12.69
C LEU A 47 -0.34 21.67 12.91
N GLU A 48 -0.05 22.67 13.73
CA GLU A 48 -0.92 23.83 13.92
C GLU A 48 -0.67 24.88 12.83
N ASN A 49 0.61 25.05 12.44
CA ASN A 49 1.01 25.96 11.37
C ASN A 49 2.02 25.29 10.42
N PRO A 50 1.58 24.31 9.61
CA PRO A 50 2.48 23.49 8.78
C PRO A 50 3.17 24.32 7.71
N ARG A 51 4.51 24.36 7.75
CA ARG A 51 5.35 25.13 6.81
C ARG A 51 6.04 24.25 5.79
N THR A 52 6.57 23.12 6.22
CA THR A 52 7.27 22.20 5.32
C THR A 52 6.29 21.35 4.52
N PHE A 53 6.75 20.83 3.37
CA PHE A 53 5.94 19.90 2.55
C PHE A 53 5.44 18.70 3.37
N ASN A 54 6.32 18.09 4.17
CA ASN A 54 5.94 16.92 4.98
C ASN A 54 4.87 17.26 6.02
N GLU A 55 4.98 18.40 6.71
CA GLU A 55 3.97 18.85 7.67
C GLU A 55 2.63 19.11 7.00
N LYS A 56 2.62 19.75 5.83
CA LYS A 56 1.39 19.98 5.05
C LYS A 56 0.72 18.67 4.63
N VAL A 57 1.50 17.69 4.14
CA VAL A 57 0.98 16.36 3.79
C VAL A 57 0.40 15.66 5.01
N LEU A 58 1.10 15.66 6.14
CA LEU A 58 0.63 15.04 7.38
C LEU A 58 -0.64 15.71 7.91
N TRP A 59 -0.70 17.03 7.86
CA TRP A 59 -1.90 17.80 8.22
C TRP A 59 -3.09 17.42 7.34
N MET A 60 -2.89 17.36 6.02
CA MET A 60 -3.93 16.94 5.08
C MET A 60 -4.40 15.51 5.35
N MET A 61 -3.50 14.58 5.65
CA MET A 61 -3.85 13.20 5.98
C MET A 61 -4.72 13.07 7.23
N LEU A 62 -4.58 14.00 8.19
CA LEU A 62 -5.31 13.99 9.46
C LEU A 62 -6.64 14.74 9.39
N HIS A 63 -6.75 15.79 8.56
CA HIS A 63 -7.84 16.76 8.61
C HIS A 63 -8.66 16.87 7.30
N ALA A 64 -8.10 16.47 6.15
CA ALA A 64 -8.84 16.56 4.89
C ALA A 64 -9.84 15.41 4.73
N ASP A 65 -10.90 15.66 3.93
CA ASP A 65 -11.76 14.60 3.42
C ASP A 65 -10.96 13.72 2.44
N THR A 66 -10.66 12.50 2.85
CA THR A 66 -9.87 11.54 2.07
C THR A 66 -10.74 10.58 1.23
N THR A 67 -12.04 10.80 1.12
CA THR A 67 -12.97 9.90 0.39
C THR A 67 -12.54 9.72 -1.06
N ARG A 68 -12.26 10.83 -1.75
CA ARG A 68 -11.75 10.80 -3.14
C ARG A 68 -10.35 10.18 -3.25
N TRP A 69 -9.52 10.34 -2.22
CA TRP A 69 -8.18 9.76 -2.21
C TRP A 69 -8.24 8.22 -2.19
N SER A 70 -9.26 7.64 -1.55
CA SER A 70 -9.46 6.18 -1.58
C SER A 70 -9.66 5.66 -2.99
N GLN A 71 -10.42 6.36 -3.83
CA GLN A 71 -10.57 6.00 -5.25
C GLN A 71 -9.25 6.14 -6.01
N LEU A 72 -8.52 7.25 -5.81
CA LEU A 72 -7.27 7.54 -6.52
C LEU A 72 -6.11 6.65 -6.09
N ALA A 73 -6.09 6.18 -4.83
CA ALA A 73 -5.09 5.26 -4.31
C ALA A 73 -5.37 3.79 -4.67
N ASP A 74 -6.60 3.46 -5.03
CA ASP A 74 -7.00 2.14 -5.51
C ASP A 74 -6.51 1.92 -6.94
N LYS A 75 -5.52 1.04 -7.14
CA LYS A 75 -4.90 0.78 -8.45
C LYS A 75 -5.89 0.29 -9.51
N TYR A 76 -7.04 -0.24 -9.09
CA TYR A 76 -8.10 -0.63 -10.00
C TYR A 76 -9.06 0.53 -10.29
N ARG A 77 -9.57 1.21 -9.26
CA ARG A 77 -10.57 2.27 -9.41
C ARG A 77 -10.01 3.58 -9.97
N VAL A 78 -8.72 3.84 -9.80
CA VAL A 78 -8.09 5.03 -10.42
C VAL A 78 -8.17 5.00 -11.94
N ARG A 79 -8.30 3.82 -12.55
CA ARG A 79 -8.43 3.65 -14.01
C ARG A 79 -9.68 4.36 -14.55
N GLU A 80 -10.81 4.20 -13.83
CA GLU A 80 -12.06 4.90 -14.17
C GLU A 80 -11.87 6.43 -14.19
N TYR A 81 -11.18 6.97 -13.19
CA TYR A 81 -10.88 8.40 -13.15
C TYR A 81 -9.98 8.85 -14.31
N VAL A 82 -8.95 8.07 -14.65
CA VAL A 82 -8.06 8.37 -15.78
C VAL A 82 -8.82 8.33 -17.11
N GLU A 83 -9.74 7.39 -17.29
CA GLU A 83 -10.64 7.31 -18.45
C GLU A 83 -11.54 8.54 -18.55
N GLN A 84 -12.16 8.95 -17.43
CA GLN A 84 -13.00 10.17 -17.38
C GLN A 84 -12.21 11.45 -17.73
N CYS A 85 -10.91 11.48 -17.48
CA CYS A 85 -10.02 12.56 -17.89
C CYS A 85 -9.62 12.49 -19.39
N GLY A 86 -10.11 11.53 -20.17
CA GLY A 86 -9.72 11.34 -21.56
C GLY A 86 -8.31 10.73 -21.75
N LEU A 87 -7.73 10.21 -20.68
CA LEU A 87 -6.35 9.69 -20.65
C LEU A 87 -6.28 8.15 -20.61
N GLY A 88 -7.35 7.47 -20.98
CA GLY A 88 -7.43 5.99 -20.98
C GLY A 88 -6.30 5.33 -21.76
N TRP A 89 -5.78 5.97 -22.80
CA TRP A 89 -4.64 5.50 -23.59
C TRP A 89 -3.32 5.38 -22.80
N MET A 90 -3.21 6.04 -21.66
CA MET A 90 -2.05 5.93 -20.76
C MET A 90 -2.12 4.72 -19.83
N LEU A 91 -3.30 4.09 -19.72
CA LEU A 91 -3.50 2.96 -18.81
C LEU A 91 -2.82 1.72 -19.36
N ASN A 92 -2.08 1.06 -18.47
CA ASN A 92 -1.53 -0.26 -18.81
C ASN A 92 -2.66 -1.27 -19.05
N GLU A 93 -2.42 -2.24 -19.92
CA GLU A 93 -3.38 -3.29 -20.23
C GLU A 93 -3.70 -4.12 -18.99
N LEU A 94 -5.00 -4.32 -18.73
CA LEU A 94 -5.52 -5.05 -17.57
C LEU A 94 -6.05 -6.41 -18.05
N TYR A 95 -5.45 -7.50 -17.58
CA TYR A 95 -5.82 -8.86 -17.96
C TYR A 95 -6.90 -9.48 -17.07
N GLY A 96 -7.02 -8.99 -15.82
CA GLY A 96 -8.04 -9.49 -14.93
C GLY A 96 -8.04 -8.83 -13.56
N VAL A 97 -9.16 -9.01 -12.85
CA VAL A 97 -9.41 -8.51 -11.50
C VAL A 97 -10.12 -9.59 -10.70
N TRP A 98 -9.64 -9.88 -9.48
CA TRP A 98 -10.18 -10.94 -8.63
C TRP A 98 -10.23 -10.51 -7.17
N GLU A 99 -11.13 -11.11 -6.40
CA GLU A 99 -11.28 -10.88 -4.96
C GLU A 99 -10.46 -11.88 -4.13
N SER A 100 -10.11 -13.02 -4.73
CA SER A 100 -9.22 -14.01 -4.12
C SER A 100 -8.21 -14.56 -5.14
N ALA A 101 -7.10 -15.09 -4.65
CA ALA A 101 -6.07 -15.66 -5.53
C ALA A 101 -6.48 -17.02 -6.10
N GLU A 102 -7.49 -17.67 -5.55
CA GLU A 102 -8.06 -18.94 -6.01
C GLU A 102 -8.80 -18.77 -7.34
N GLU A 103 -9.38 -17.60 -7.58
CA GLU A 103 -10.13 -17.28 -8.79
C GLU A 103 -9.23 -17.10 -10.03
N ILE A 104 -7.91 -16.96 -9.84
CA ILE A 104 -6.97 -16.75 -10.92
C ILE A 104 -6.74 -18.07 -11.66
N ASP A 105 -7.11 -18.08 -12.96
CA ASP A 105 -6.86 -19.23 -13.85
C ASP A 105 -5.46 -19.15 -14.47
N PHE A 106 -4.54 -19.97 -13.98
CA PHE A 106 -3.20 -20.12 -14.51
C PHE A 106 -3.10 -21.21 -15.59
N SER A 107 -4.20 -21.89 -15.97
CA SER A 107 -4.16 -23.00 -16.92
C SER A 107 -3.82 -22.58 -18.35
N GLY A 108 -3.98 -21.29 -18.67
CA GLY A 108 -3.85 -20.77 -20.05
C GLY A 108 -5.11 -20.83 -20.88
N ARG A 109 -6.22 -21.29 -20.31
CA ARG A 109 -7.53 -21.24 -20.97
C ARG A 109 -8.22 -19.89 -20.80
N GLY A 110 -7.77 -19.08 -19.85
CA GLY A 110 -8.25 -17.72 -19.58
C GLY A 110 -7.43 -16.65 -20.30
N ASN A 111 -7.65 -15.38 -19.90
CA ASN A 111 -7.07 -14.21 -20.55
C ASN A 111 -5.62 -13.89 -20.11
N LEU A 112 -5.00 -14.68 -19.23
CA LEU A 112 -3.65 -14.41 -18.78
C LEU A 112 -2.62 -14.85 -19.82
N PRO A 113 -1.74 -13.95 -20.31
CA PRO A 113 -0.62 -14.30 -21.17
C PRO A 113 0.44 -15.12 -20.42
N ASP A 114 1.55 -15.46 -21.06
CA ASP A 114 2.65 -16.15 -20.39
C ASP A 114 3.45 -15.23 -19.48
N THR A 115 3.49 -13.92 -19.78
CA THR A 115 4.19 -12.91 -18.97
C THR A 115 3.22 -11.82 -18.50
N PHE A 116 3.20 -11.55 -17.22
CA PHE A 116 2.34 -10.52 -16.61
C PHE A 116 2.80 -10.14 -15.21
N VAL A 117 2.15 -9.13 -14.65
CA VAL A 117 2.38 -8.66 -13.28
C VAL A 117 1.12 -8.79 -12.45
N LEU A 118 1.24 -9.38 -11.26
CA LEU A 118 0.17 -9.43 -10.27
C LEU A 118 0.44 -8.40 -9.16
N LYS A 119 -0.60 -7.66 -8.81
CA LYS A 119 -0.56 -6.66 -7.73
C LYS A 119 -1.84 -6.73 -6.90
N THR A 120 -1.77 -6.33 -5.63
CA THR A 120 -3.00 -5.98 -4.91
C THR A 120 -3.27 -4.48 -5.06
N ASN A 121 -4.55 -4.10 -5.17
CA ASN A 121 -4.96 -2.72 -5.40
C ASN A 121 -4.85 -1.83 -4.17
N ASN A 122 -4.89 -2.41 -2.97
CA ASN A 122 -5.14 -1.75 -1.68
C ASN A 122 -3.88 -1.36 -0.90
N GLY A 123 -2.72 -1.30 -1.53
CA GLY A 123 -1.47 -0.98 -0.82
C GLY A 123 -0.28 -0.77 -1.74
N TYR A 124 0.92 -0.81 -1.18
CA TYR A 124 2.19 -0.62 -1.90
C TYR A 124 3.19 -1.74 -1.60
N GLY A 125 4.20 -1.83 -2.44
CA GLY A 125 5.36 -2.69 -2.21
C GLY A 125 5.17 -4.18 -2.51
N GLN A 126 3.99 -4.60 -2.97
CA GLN A 126 3.75 -6.00 -3.34
C GLN A 126 3.47 -6.10 -4.83
N VAL A 127 4.47 -6.51 -5.56
CA VAL A 127 4.42 -6.78 -7.01
C VAL A 127 4.99 -8.17 -7.23
N ILE A 128 4.28 -9.02 -7.98
CA ILE A 128 4.75 -10.34 -8.39
C ILE A 128 4.86 -10.33 -9.90
N ILE A 129 6.08 -10.46 -10.40
CA ILE A 129 6.36 -10.57 -11.83
C ILE A 129 6.31 -12.06 -12.19
N VAL A 130 5.49 -12.42 -13.15
CA VAL A 130 5.41 -13.76 -13.73
C VAL A 130 6.03 -13.68 -15.14
N ASN A 131 7.26 -14.17 -15.26
CA ASN A 131 7.99 -14.21 -16.54
C ASN A 131 7.62 -15.40 -17.42
N ASP A 132 7.09 -16.45 -16.82
CA ASP A 132 6.62 -17.66 -17.52
C ASP A 132 5.53 -18.30 -16.66
N ARG A 133 4.28 -18.22 -17.13
CA ARG A 133 3.11 -18.74 -16.42
C ARG A 133 3.20 -20.26 -16.21
N GLN A 134 3.78 -20.99 -17.15
CA GLN A 134 3.87 -22.47 -17.09
C GLN A 134 4.87 -22.92 -16.02
N LYS A 135 5.89 -22.10 -15.71
CA LYS A 135 6.92 -22.37 -14.69
C LYS A 135 6.65 -21.69 -13.35
N ALA A 136 5.55 -20.95 -13.25
CA ALA A 136 5.25 -20.17 -12.04
C ALA A 136 4.90 -21.08 -10.85
N ASP A 137 5.46 -20.78 -9.69
CA ASP A 137 5.03 -21.38 -8.41
C ASP A 137 3.68 -20.79 -7.97
N ILE A 138 2.60 -21.35 -8.55
CA ILE A 138 1.23 -20.92 -8.32
C ILE A 138 0.88 -20.96 -6.81
N ARG A 139 1.38 -21.95 -6.09
CA ARG A 139 1.11 -22.09 -4.63
C ARG A 139 1.70 -20.94 -3.83
N SER A 140 2.94 -20.58 -4.14
CA SER A 140 3.62 -19.44 -3.49
C SER A 140 2.96 -18.11 -3.87
N ILE A 141 2.59 -17.92 -5.15
CA ILE A 141 1.88 -16.74 -5.65
C ILE A 141 0.57 -16.55 -4.88
N ARG A 142 -0.29 -17.57 -4.86
CA ARG A 142 -1.58 -17.53 -4.14
C ARG A 142 -1.43 -17.22 -2.67
N ARG A 143 -0.48 -17.86 -1.99
CA ARG A 143 -0.18 -17.59 -0.57
C ARG A 143 0.20 -16.14 -0.34
N THR A 144 1.08 -15.59 -1.18
CA THR A 144 1.56 -14.21 -1.08
C THR A 144 0.45 -13.20 -1.32
N LEU A 145 -0.37 -13.40 -2.36
CA LEU A 145 -1.49 -12.54 -2.70
C LEU A 145 -2.54 -12.53 -1.58
N ASN A 146 -2.99 -13.71 -1.14
CA ASN A 146 -3.97 -13.82 -0.06
C ASN A 146 -3.48 -13.24 1.27
N HIS A 147 -2.18 -13.40 1.57
CA HIS A 147 -1.60 -12.75 2.73
C HIS A 147 -1.65 -11.22 2.58
N THR A 148 -1.37 -10.69 1.39
CA THR A 148 -1.35 -9.25 1.13
C THR A 148 -2.75 -8.63 1.12
N LEU A 149 -3.76 -9.31 0.57
CA LEU A 149 -5.16 -8.88 0.62
C LEU A 149 -5.66 -8.63 2.05
N ARG A 150 -5.18 -9.43 3.02
CA ARG A 150 -5.56 -9.32 4.45
C ARG A 150 -4.84 -8.19 5.18
N LYS A 151 -3.81 -7.57 4.59
CA LYS A 151 -3.08 -6.47 5.24
C LYS A 151 -3.94 -5.22 5.28
N LYS A 152 -3.99 -4.60 6.45
CA LYS A 152 -4.64 -3.31 6.64
C LYS A 152 -3.63 -2.19 6.41
N PHE A 153 -3.42 -1.85 5.13
CA PHE A 153 -2.53 -0.76 4.75
C PHE A 153 -2.99 0.57 5.33
N GLY A 154 -2.07 1.51 5.47
CA GLY A 154 -2.32 2.85 5.93
C GLY A 154 -2.53 3.00 7.44
N ARG A 155 -2.87 1.92 8.16
CA ARG A 155 -3.18 2.03 9.60
C ARG A 155 -1.99 2.49 10.42
N MET A 156 -0.83 1.91 10.19
CA MET A 156 0.40 2.25 10.93
C MET A 156 1.06 3.55 10.46
N THR A 157 0.54 4.18 9.41
CA THR A 157 1.04 5.42 8.81
C THR A 157 0.02 6.55 8.86
N ALA A 158 -1.16 6.30 9.44
CA ALA A 158 -2.31 7.21 9.46
C ALA A 158 -2.84 7.61 8.07
N GLU A 159 -2.62 6.76 7.07
CA GLU A 159 -3.10 6.95 5.69
C GLU A 159 -4.53 6.40 5.56
N HIS A 160 -5.50 7.15 6.06
CA HIS A 160 -6.90 6.73 6.19
C HIS A 160 -7.56 6.41 4.85
N HIS A 161 -7.09 6.99 3.76
CA HIS A 161 -7.59 6.73 2.41
C HIS A 161 -7.47 5.27 1.98
N TYR A 162 -6.54 4.48 2.55
CA TYR A 162 -6.49 3.04 2.28
C TYR A 162 -7.61 2.23 2.93
N PHE A 163 -8.34 2.79 3.91
CA PHE A 163 -9.37 2.04 4.64
C PHE A 163 -10.65 1.83 3.81
N GLY A 164 -10.92 2.73 2.85
CA GLY A 164 -12.07 2.66 1.95
C GLY A 164 -11.84 1.78 0.71
N ILE A 165 -10.66 1.18 0.56
CA ILE A 165 -10.34 0.37 -0.61
C ILE A 165 -10.77 -1.08 -0.38
N LYS A 166 -11.71 -1.58 -1.20
CA LYS A 166 -12.04 -3.01 -1.24
C LYS A 166 -10.85 -3.77 -1.83
N PRO A 167 -10.21 -4.70 -1.08
CA PRO A 167 -9.04 -5.41 -1.57
C PRO A 167 -9.35 -6.27 -2.79
N ARG A 168 -8.52 -6.16 -3.83
CA ARG A 168 -8.57 -6.96 -5.06
C ARG A 168 -7.17 -7.27 -5.54
N ILE A 169 -7.06 -8.30 -6.36
CA ILE A 169 -5.87 -8.62 -7.15
C ILE A 169 -6.12 -8.12 -8.56
N ILE A 170 -5.13 -7.50 -9.17
CA ILE A 170 -5.14 -7.12 -10.58
C ILE A 170 -3.97 -7.79 -11.29
N ALA A 171 -4.20 -8.22 -12.54
CA ALA A 171 -3.15 -8.63 -13.45
C ALA A 171 -3.01 -7.60 -14.56
N GLU A 172 -1.80 -7.14 -14.77
CA GLU A 172 -1.48 -6.14 -15.78
C GLU A 172 -0.34 -6.62 -16.68
N ARG A 173 -0.25 -6.00 -17.87
CA ARG A 173 0.88 -6.21 -18.78
C ARG A 173 2.20 -5.91 -18.07
N LEU A 174 3.18 -6.80 -18.25
CA LEU A 174 4.55 -6.52 -17.86
C LEU A 174 5.16 -5.49 -18.82
N LEU A 175 5.55 -4.35 -18.29
CA LEU A 175 6.26 -3.32 -19.04
C LEU A 175 7.75 -3.69 -19.12
N PRO A 176 8.44 -3.35 -20.24
CA PRO A 176 9.86 -3.62 -20.43
C PRO A 176 10.74 -2.86 -19.43
#